data_7e1a4afa1f2a29eac4a6450cde094e68
#
_entry.id   7e1a4afa1f2a29eac4a6450cde094e68
#
_cell.length_a   1.000
_cell.length_b   1.000
_cell.length_c   1.000
_cell.angle_alpha   90.00
_cell.angle_beta   90.00
_cell.angle_gamma   90.00
#
_symmetry.space_group_name_H-M   'P 1'
#
loop_
_entity.id
_entity.type
_entity.pdbx_description
1 polymer ?
#
loop_
_entity_poly.entity_id
_entity_poly.type
_entity_poly.pdbx_seq_one_letter_code
_entity_poly.pdbx_strand_id
1 'polypeptide(L)'
;MDVARYGDYATLAYTNSKVRENYSRRFRITFPNEELPAARPLLTTPIYDRLLAHNAVMGAGFGLEHPLWFQAAGREPVEDVTFYRSNAFPLVAEESRAVRERVGFSEASNFAKYKVSGEGAAAWLQGLFTNALPRVGRTNLTAMLNPQGRIVGSDAFQHIAGVQPAKEAA
;
A
#
# COMPACT_ATOMS: atom_id res chain seq x y z
N MET A 1 5.48 13.22 22.51
CA MET A 1 5.21 12.16 21.49
C MET A 1 6.49 12.06 20.66
N ASP A 2 7.12 10.89 20.63
CA ASP A 2 8.36 10.72 19.87
C ASP A 2 8.04 10.52 18.39
N VAL A 3 8.59 11.39 17.54
CA VAL A 3 8.39 11.36 16.10
C VAL A 3 9.03 10.13 15.47
N ALA A 4 10.13 9.63 16.06
CA ALA A 4 10.87 8.45 15.57
C ALA A 4 9.99 7.19 15.43
N ARG A 5 8.93 7.06 16.23
CA ARG A 5 7.96 5.94 16.12
C ARG A 5 7.23 5.87 14.78
N TYR A 6 7.21 6.95 14.02
CA TYR A 6 6.51 7.01 12.73
C TYR A 6 7.40 6.64 11.54
N GLY A 7 8.66 6.31 11.77
CA GLY A 7 9.62 5.93 10.75
C GLY A 7 10.37 7.12 10.13
N ASP A 8 11.36 6.80 9.31
CA ASP A 8 12.33 7.77 8.75
C ASP A 8 11.68 8.83 7.85
N TYR A 9 10.52 8.58 7.29
CA TYR A 9 9.78 9.56 6.48
C TYR A 9 9.31 10.77 7.31
N ALA A 10 9.11 10.61 8.62
CA ALA A 10 8.60 11.64 9.50
C ALA A 10 9.71 12.61 9.94
N THR A 11 10.37 13.23 8.95
CA THR A 11 11.39 14.27 9.22
C THR A 11 10.77 15.48 9.91
N LEU A 12 11.60 16.31 10.53
CA LEU A 12 11.17 17.56 11.17
C LEU A 12 10.43 18.47 10.19
N ALA A 13 10.91 18.60 8.96
CA ALA A 13 10.28 19.42 7.92
C ALA A 13 8.89 18.90 7.54
N TYR A 14 8.77 17.58 7.31
CA TYR A 14 7.50 16.93 7.03
C TYR A 14 6.52 17.11 8.18
N THR A 15 6.94 16.81 9.40
CA THR A 15 6.12 16.89 10.60
C THR A 15 5.65 18.31 10.86
N ASN A 16 6.52 19.32 10.73
CA ASN A 16 6.15 20.72 10.90
C ASN A 16 5.08 21.17 9.88
N SER A 17 5.22 20.76 8.62
CA SER A 17 4.25 21.09 7.58
C SER A 17 2.88 20.48 7.88
N LYS A 18 2.84 19.19 8.26
CA LYS A 18 1.61 18.50 8.64
C LYS A 18 0.96 19.08 9.89
N VAL A 19 1.76 19.41 10.92
CA VAL A 19 1.25 20.01 12.16
C VAL A 19 0.64 21.38 11.89
N ARG A 20 1.30 22.23 11.10
CA ARG A 20 0.76 23.57 10.76
C ARG A 20 -0.57 23.47 10.02
N GLU A 21 -0.66 22.58 9.04
CA GLU A 21 -1.91 22.33 8.30
C GLU A 21 -3.00 21.81 9.22
N ASN A 22 -2.72 20.78 10.01
CA ASN A 22 -3.68 20.21 10.95
C ASN A 22 -4.11 21.22 12.02
N TYR A 23 -3.17 22.03 12.53
CA TYR A 23 -3.48 23.04 13.53
C TYR A 23 -4.40 24.13 13.02
N SER A 24 -4.23 24.58 11.78
CA SER A 24 -5.11 25.57 11.15
C SER A 24 -6.55 25.05 10.98
N ARG A 25 -6.71 23.72 10.98
CA ARG A 25 -8.01 23.03 10.81
C ARG A 25 -8.58 22.48 12.12
N ARG A 26 -7.96 22.78 13.26
CA ARG A 26 -8.25 22.16 14.56
C ARG A 26 -9.71 22.19 15.00
N PHE A 27 -10.42 23.25 14.64
CA PHE A 27 -11.83 23.46 15.03
C PHE A 27 -12.81 23.17 13.90
N ARG A 28 -12.31 22.66 12.78
CA ARG A 28 -13.12 22.26 11.64
C ARG A 28 -13.53 20.79 11.79
N ILE A 29 -14.71 20.46 11.32
CA ILE A 29 -15.14 19.07 11.17
C ILE A 29 -14.25 18.43 10.10
N THR A 30 -13.64 17.28 10.45
CA THR A 30 -12.89 16.47 9.51
C THR A 30 -13.83 15.42 8.92
N PHE A 31 -13.90 15.37 7.60
CA PHE A 31 -14.70 14.38 6.90
C PHE A 31 -13.93 13.05 6.76
N PRO A 32 -14.64 11.91 6.64
CA PRO A 32 -14.01 10.65 6.23
C PRO A 32 -13.28 10.83 4.89
N ASN A 33 -12.13 10.15 4.75
CA ASN A 33 -11.27 10.18 3.55
C ASN A 33 -10.71 11.57 3.17
N GLU A 34 -10.83 12.55 4.02
CA GLU A 34 -10.24 13.87 3.77
C GLU A 34 -8.71 13.79 3.87
N GLU A 35 -8.02 13.95 2.75
CA GLU A 35 -6.58 13.98 2.66
C GLU A 35 -6.02 15.39 2.91
N LEU A 36 -4.92 15.45 3.66
CA LEU A 36 -4.22 16.72 3.94
C LEU A 36 -3.06 16.91 2.95
N PRO A 37 -3.09 17.95 2.09
CA PRO A 37 -2.13 18.13 1.02
C PRO A 37 -0.72 18.57 1.45
N ALA A 38 -0.54 19.15 2.63
CA ALA A 38 0.78 19.65 3.04
C ALA A 38 1.87 18.58 2.99
N ALA A 39 3.05 18.95 2.51
CA ALA A 39 4.23 18.09 2.36
C ALA A 39 3.99 16.84 1.48
N ARG A 40 3.13 16.93 0.46
CA ARG A 40 2.88 15.89 -0.54
C ARG A 40 3.25 16.37 -1.94
N PRO A 41 3.76 15.46 -2.83
CA PRO A 41 4.15 14.08 -2.51
C PRO A 41 5.48 14.04 -1.74
N LEU A 42 5.64 13.06 -0.81
CA LEU A 42 6.92 12.82 -0.12
C LEU A 42 7.65 11.64 -0.74
N LEU A 43 6.99 10.49 -0.81
CA LEU A 43 7.47 9.28 -1.47
C LEU A 43 6.46 8.85 -2.53
N THR A 44 6.95 8.36 -3.65
CA THR A 44 6.10 7.93 -4.77
C THR A 44 6.44 6.51 -5.18
N THR A 45 5.47 5.82 -5.78
CA THR A 45 5.68 4.49 -6.37
C THR A 45 6.32 4.61 -7.76
N PRO A 46 6.93 3.54 -8.30
CA PRO A 46 7.54 3.57 -9.64
C PRO A 46 6.57 3.91 -10.77
N ILE A 47 5.27 3.74 -10.56
CA ILE A 47 4.24 4.02 -11.56
C ILE A 47 3.39 5.25 -11.23
N TYR A 48 3.83 6.07 -10.28
CA TYR A 48 3.09 7.25 -9.80
C TYR A 48 2.60 8.15 -10.93
N ASP A 49 3.47 8.53 -11.85
CA ASP A 49 3.11 9.41 -12.97
C ASP A 49 2.07 8.77 -13.91
N ARG A 50 2.10 7.45 -14.06
CA ARG A 50 1.08 6.71 -14.82
C ARG A 50 -0.26 6.70 -14.11
N LEU A 51 -0.26 6.58 -12.79
CA LEU A 51 -1.48 6.66 -11.99
C LEU A 51 -2.13 8.04 -12.13
N LEU A 52 -1.33 9.12 -12.05
CA LEU A 52 -1.81 10.48 -12.29
C LEU A 52 -2.36 10.66 -13.72
N ALA A 53 -1.66 10.13 -14.74
CA ALA A 53 -2.14 10.16 -16.11
C ALA A 53 -3.47 9.41 -16.33
N HIS A 54 -3.76 8.44 -15.49
CA HIS A 54 -5.05 7.74 -15.44
C HIS A 54 -6.07 8.37 -14.49
N ASN A 55 -5.82 9.60 -14.09
CA ASN A 55 -6.74 10.40 -13.28
C ASN A 55 -6.98 9.84 -11.87
N ALA A 56 -5.93 9.27 -11.26
CA ALA A 56 -5.99 8.76 -9.90
C ALA A 56 -6.18 9.88 -8.88
N VAL A 57 -7.12 9.68 -7.97
CA VAL A 57 -7.22 10.45 -6.73
C VAL A 57 -6.27 9.82 -5.72
N MET A 58 -5.27 10.57 -5.28
CA MET A 58 -4.16 10.05 -4.48
C MET A 58 -4.37 10.30 -2.99
N GLY A 59 -4.07 9.28 -2.19
CA GLY A 59 -3.88 9.38 -0.75
C GLY A 59 -2.43 9.13 -0.36
N ALA A 60 -2.09 9.34 0.91
CA ALA A 60 -0.75 9.08 1.42
C ALA A 60 -0.79 8.28 2.73
N GLY A 61 -0.10 7.16 2.75
CA GLY A 61 0.12 6.33 3.94
C GLY A 61 1.61 6.24 4.27
N PHE A 62 1.99 6.57 5.49
CA PHE A 62 3.39 6.57 5.93
C PHE A 62 4.34 7.34 4.99
N GLY A 63 3.85 8.45 4.43
CA GLY A 63 4.58 9.29 3.50
C GLY A 63 4.61 8.81 2.05
N LEU A 64 4.10 7.62 1.74
CA LEU A 64 4.04 7.07 0.39
C LEU A 64 2.68 7.36 -0.25
N GLU A 65 2.72 7.95 -1.45
CA GLU A 65 1.53 8.17 -2.28
C GLU A 65 0.99 6.83 -2.83
N HIS A 66 -0.33 6.67 -2.79
CA HIS A 66 -1.01 5.54 -3.40
C HIS A 66 -2.38 5.96 -3.95
N PRO A 67 -2.90 5.30 -4.99
CA PRO A 67 -4.20 5.61 -5.53
C PRO A 67 -5.30 5.15 -4.56
N LEU A 68 -6.27 6.02 -4.31
CA LEU A 68 -7.49 5.68 -3.56
C LEU A 68 -8.56 5.14 -4.51
N TRP A 69 -8.76 5.83 -5.62
CA TRP A 69 -9.70 5.50 -6.69
C TRP A 69 -9.35 6.30 -7.95
N PHE A 70 -10.03 6.04 -9.07
CA PHE A 70 -9.77 6.72 -10.34
C PHE A 70 -10.99 7.53 -10.78
N GLN A 71 -10.77 8.83 -11.00
CA GLN A 71 -11.81 9.72 -11.50
C GLN A 71 -12.03 9.50 -13.00
N ALA A 72 -13.26 9.74 -13.48
CA ALA A 72 -13.57 9.68 -14.88
C ALA A 72 -12.74 10.68 -15.70
N ALA A 73 -12.37 10.31 -16.91
CA ALA A 73 -11.61 11.16 -17.81
C ALA A 73 -12.29 12.52 -18.02
N GLY A 74 -11.48 13.59 -18.00
CA GLY A 74 -11.97 14.96 -18.18
C GLY A 74 -12.61 15.60 -16.94
N ARG A 75 -12.63 14.90 -15.81
CA ARG A 75 -13.03 15.46 -14.50
C ARG A 75 -11.83 15.66 -13.62
N GLU A 76 -11.89 16.63 -12.72
CA GLU A 76 -10.83 16.88 -11.75
C GLU A 76 -10.71 15.70 -10.76
N PRO A 77 -9.49 15.15 -10.51
CA PRO A 77 -9.29 14.01 -9.62
C PRO A 77 -9.33 14.43 -8.15
N VAL A 78 -10.50 14.83 -7.69
CA VAL A 78 -10.75 15.27 -6.32
C VAL A 78 -11.95 14.51 -5.74
N GLU A 79 -11.85 14.11 -4.49
CA GLU A 79 -12.96 13.53 -3.76
C GLU A 79 -13.81 14.62 -3.12
N ASP A 80 -15.12 14.57 -3.34
CA ASP A 80 -16.10 15.39 -2.65
C ASP A 80 -16.30 14.84 -1.24
N VAL A 81 -15.53 15.39 -0.28
CA VAL A 81 -15.57 14.89 1.10
C VAL A 81 -16.93 15.17 1.75
N THR A 82 -17.53 14.15 2.33
CA THR A 82 -18.88 14.19 2.89
C THR A 82 -19.07 13.08 3.93
N PHE A 83 -20.11 13.22 4.78
CA PHE A 83 -20.55 12.12 5.66
C PHE A 83 -21.48 11.12 4.96
N TYR A 84 -21.82 11.35 3.72
CA TYR A 84 -22.58 10.46 2.87
C TYR A 84 -21.66 9.74 1.88
N ARG A 85 -22.23 9.14 0.85
CA ARG A 85 -21.47 8.56 -0.27
C ARG A 85 -20.90 9.68 -1.12
N SER A 86 -19.56 9.67 -1.29
CA SER A 86 -18.86 10.64 -2.12
C SER A 86 -19.03 10.35 -3.62
N ASN A 87 -18.48 11.24 -4.44
CA ASN A 87 -18.39 11.06 -5.90
C ASN A 87 -17.54 9.84 -6.31
N ALA A 88 -16.72 9.28 -5.41
CA ALA A 88 -15.99 8.04 -5.64
C ALA A 88 -16.92 6.81 -5.76
N PHE A 89 -18.05 6.81 -5.05
CA PHE A 89 -18.88 5.62 -4.88
C PHE A 89 -19.32 4.94 -6.19
N PRO A 90 -19.87 5.65 -7.20
CA PRO A 90 -20.27 5.00 -8.45
C PRO A 90 -19.07 4.42 -9.22
N LEU A 91 -17.94 5.08 -9.22
CA LEU A 91 -16.73 4.65 -9.94
C LEU A 91 -16.10 3.42 -9.26
N VAL A 92 -15.98 3.44 -7.94
CA VAL A 92 -15.50 2.27 -7.16
C VAL A 92 -16.46 1.08 -7.32
N ALA A 93 -17.76 1.31 -7.43
CA ALA A 93 -18.73 0.26 -7.73
C ALA A 93 -18.52 -0.36 -9.11
N GLU A 94 -18.18 0.44 -10.12
CA GLU A 94 -17.82 -0.04 -11.46
C GLU A 94 -16.52 -0.83 -11.48
N GLU A 95 -15.48 -0.35 -10.79
CA GLU A 95 -14.21 -1.06 -10.61
C GLU A 95 -14.41 -2.41 -9.93
N SER A 96 -15.19 -2.44 -8.86
CA SER A 96 -15.52 -3.67 -8.13
C SER A 96 -16.27 -4.68 -9.01
N ARG A 97 -17.17 -4.20 -9.85
CA ARG A 97 -17.87 -5.04 -10.83
C ARG A 97 -16.92 -5.56 -11.90
N ALA A 98 -16.02 -4.70 -12.39
CA ALA A 98 -15.04 -5.08 -13.40
C ALA A 98 -14.10 -6.20 -12.90
N VAL A 99 -13.66 -6.14 -11.65
CA VAL A 99 -12.85 -7.21 -11.04
C VAL A 99 -13.60 -8.55 -10.96
N ARG A 100 -14.90 -8.52 -10.74
CA ARG A 100 -15.73 -9.74 -10.64
C ARG A 100 -16.08 -10.33 -12.01
N GLU A 101 -16.39 -9.49 -12.98
CA GLU A 101 -16.95 -9.90 -14.27
C GLU A 101 -15.93 -9.89 -15.42
N ARG A 102 -14.80 -9.21 -15.23
CA ARG A 102 -13.78 -9.00 -16.26
C ARG A 102 -12.38 -9.19 -15.67
N VAL A 103 -11.54 -8.16 -15.72
CA VAL A 103 -10.17 -8.15 -15.21
C VAL A 103 -9.95 -6.88 -14.42
N GLY A 104 -9.29 -7.01 -13.25
CA GLY A 104 -8.81 -5.89 -12.45
C GLY A 104 -7.28 -5.88 -12.39
N PHE A 105 -6.73 -4.68 -12.31
CA PHE A 105 -5.32 -4.44 -12.05
C PHE A 105 -5.20 -3.62 -10.76
N SER A 106 -4.33 -4.05 -9.85
CA SER A 106 -4.09 -3.35 -8.59
C SER A 106 -2.61 -3.07 -8.41
N GLU A 107 -2.31 -1.85 -8.01
CA GLU A 107 -0.96 -1.43 -7.65
C GLU A 107 -0.66 -1.90 -6.22
N ALA A 108 0.46 -2.60 -6.03
CA ALA A 108 0.88 -3.17 -4.75
C ALA A 108 2.33 -2.84 -4.40
N SER A 109 2.88 -1.74 -4.92
CA SER A 109 4.28 -1.33 -4.69
C SER A 109 4.54 -0.92 -3.24
N ASN A 110 3.51 -0.61 -2.48
CA ASN A 110 3.58 -0.30 -1.05
C ASN A 110 3.99 -1.47 -0.16
N PHE A 111 3.96 -2.70 -0.67
CA PHE A 111 4.47 -3.87 0.04
C PHE A 111 5.88 -4.19 -0.40
N ALA A 112 6.76 -4.55 0.53
CA ALA A 112 8.08 -5.10 0.20
C ALA A 112 7.93 -6.47 -0.48
N LYS A 113 8.77 -6.75 -1.48
CA LYS A 113 8.80 -8.02 -2.20
C LYS A 113 10.17 -8.65 -2.02
N TYR A 114 10.17 -9.83 -1.46
CA TYR A 114 11.38 -10.62 -1.26
C TYR A 114 11.31 -11.90 -2.07
N LYS A 115 12.40 -12.22 -2.77
CA LYS A 115 12.58 -13.50 -3.42
C LYS A 115 13.57 -14.31 -2.60
N VAL A 116 13.12 -15.43 -2.07
CA VAL A 116 13.95 -16.37 -1.33
C VAL A 116 14.14 -17.62 -2.18
N SER A 117 15.40 -18.01 -2.41
CA SER A 117 15.73 -19.16 -3.26
C SER A 117 17.00 -19.84 -2.75
N GLY A 118 17.22 -21.09 -3.13
CA GLY A 118 18.37 -21.89 -2.77
C GLY A 118 18.00 -23.15 -1.99
N GLU A 119 19.01 -23.99 -1.76
CA GLU A 119 18.84 -25.20 -0.94
C GLU A 119 18.45 -24.80 0.50
N GLY A 120 17.45 -25.46 1.05
CA GLY A 120 16.94 -25.17 2.39
C GLY A 120 15.98 -23.97 2.50
N ALA A 121 15.79 -23.17 1.45
CA ALA A 121 14.93 -21.98 1.49
C ALA A 121 13.50 -22.28 1.98
N ALA A 122 12.90 -23.36 1.50
CA ALA A 122 11.55 -23.78 1.90
C ALA A 122 11.50 -24.18 3.38
N ALA A 123 12.49 -24.92 3.87
CA ALA A 123 12.55 -25.33 5.27
C ALA A 123 12.76 -24.14 6.19
N TRP A 124 13.61 -23.20 5.80
CA TRP A 124 13.84 -21.95 6.54
C TRP A 124 12.57 -21.10 6.64
N LEU A 125 11.88 -20.89 5.53
CA LEU A 125 10.60 -20.16 5.51
C LEU A 125 9.53 -20.87 6.35
N GLN A 126 9.45 -22.20 6.28
CA GLN A 126 8.52 -23.00 7.08
C GLN A 126 8.76 -22.86 8.60
N GLY A 127 10.01 -22.65 9.02
CA GLY A 127 10.36 -22.39 10.42
C GLY A 127 10.08 -20.94 10.87
N LEU A 128 10.01 -19.99 9.93
CA LEU A 128 9.82 -18.58 10.22
C LEU A 128 8.34 -18.20 10.35
N PHE A 129 7.47 -18.87 9.60
CA PHE A 129 6.07 -18.51 9.47
C PHE A 129 5.13 -19.54 10.08
N THR A 130 3.97 -19.08 10.52
CA THR A 130 2.99 -19.91 11.25
C THR A 130 2.19 -20.84 10.35
N ASN A 131 1.93 -20.45 9.11
CA ASN A 131 1.21 -21.29 8.16
C ASN A 131 2.17 -22.10 7.30
N ALA A 132 1.72 -23.29 6.89
CA ALA A 132 2.45 -24.10 5.93
C ALA A 132 2.64 -23.34 4.60
N LEU A 133 3.79 -23.55 3.97
CA LEU A 133 4.04 -23.01 2.63
C LEU A 133 2.96 -23.52 1.66
N PRO A 134 2.44 -22.64 0.81
CA PRO A 134 1.46 -23.03 -0.19
C PRO A 134 2.05 -23.99 -1.22
N ARG A 135 1.19 -24.73 -1.90
CA ARG A 135 1.60 -25.51 -3.08
C ARG A 135 2.10 -24.56 -4.17
N VAL A 136 2.95 -25.06 -5.06
CA VAL A 136 3.43 -24.33 -6.24
C VAL A 136 2.25 -23.68 -6.99
N GLY A 137 2.39 -22.40 -7.34
CA GLY A 137 1.38 -21.61 -8.03
C GLY A 137 0.25 -21.08 -7.13
N ARG A 138 0.34 -21.30 -5.82
CA ARG A 138 -0.63 -20.78 -4.84
C ARG A 138 -0.01 -19.73 -3.95
N THR A 139 -0.86 -18.89 -3.38
CA THR A 139 -0.52 -17.86 -2.40
C THR A 139 -1.27 -18.12 -1.10
N ASN A 140 -0.59 -18.01 0.03
CA ASN A 140 -1.19 -18.01 1.36
C ASN A 140 -0.80 -16.74 2.11
N LEU A 141 -1.71 -16.24 2.92
CA LEU A 141 -1.40 -15.26 3.96
C LEU A 141 -0.86 -15.99 5.18
N THR A 142 0.17 -15.44 5.80
CA THR A 142 0.77 -16.02 6.99
C THR A 142 1.27 -14.93 7.93
N ALA A 143 1.33 -15.24 9.22
CA ALA A 143 1.90 -14.36 10.21
C ALA A 143 3.29 -14.86 10.61
N MET A 144 4.16 -13.91 10.93
CA MET A 144 5.42 -14.15 11.63
C MET A 144 5.23 -13.78 13.08
N LEU A 145 5.57 -14.68 13.99
CA LEU A 145 5.42 -14.47 15.42
C LEU A 145 6.78 -14.40 16.11
N ASN A 146 6.83 -13.62 17.18
CA ASN A 146 7.95 -13.68 18.11
C ASN A 146 7.82 -14.89 19.05
N PRO A 147 8.86 -15.21 19.88
CA PRO A 147 8.80 -16.32 20.83
C PRO A 147 7.67 -16.25 21.87
N GLN A 148 7.08 -15.07 22.07
CA GLN A 148 5.95 -14.84 22.97
C GLN A 148 4.59 -14.99 22.26
N GLY A 149 4.59 -15.41 20.99
CA GLY A 149 3.37 -15.61 20.21
C GLY A 149 2.71 -14.31 19.71
N ARG A 150 3.40 -13.18 19.76
CA ARG A 150 2.90 -11.90 19.23
C ARG A 150 3.26 -11.74 17.77
N ILE A 151 2.34 -11.19 16.98
CA ILE A 151 2.57 -10.89 15.56
C ILE A 151 3.65 -9.80 15.44
N VAL A 152 4.70 -10.09 14.69
CA VAL A 152 5.77 -9.14 14.32
C VAL A 152 5.68 -8.73 12.84
N GLY A 153 4.98 -9.52 12.02
CA GLY A 153 4.71 -9.24 10.63
C GLY A 153 3.63 -10.15 10.07
N SER A 154 3.06 -9.75 8.94
CA SER A 154 2.16 -10.58 8.14
C SER A 154 2.54 -10.44 6.68
N ASP A 155 2.65 -11.57 5.99
CA ASP A 155 3.12 -11.64 4.62
C ASP A 155 2.21 -12.52 3.76
N ALA A 156 2.21 -12.24 2.45
CA ALA A 156 1.62 -13.10 1.45
C ALA A 156 2.72 -13.90 0.76
N PHE A 157 2.71 -15.21 0.92
CA PHE A 157 3.65 -16.10 0.24
C PHE A 157 3.10 -16.61 -1.06
N GLN A 158 3.87 -16.45 -2.12
CA GLN A 158 3.65 -17.13 -3.39
C GLN A 158 4.76 -18.15 -3.64
N HIS A 159 4.39 -19.43 -3.79
CA HIS A 159 5.32 -20.46 -4.18
C HIS A 159 5.43 -20.54 -5.71
N ILE A 160 6.59 -20.14 -6.25
CA ILE A 160 6.87 -20.11 -7.68
C ILE A 160 7.78 -21.31 -8.01
N ALA A 161 7.36 -22.17 -8.94
CA ALA A 161 8.18 -23.28 -9.40
C ALA A 161 9.33 -22.80 -10.31
N GLY A 162 10.49 -23.46 -10.20
CA GLY A 162 11.51 -23.42 -11.25
C GLY A 162 12.28 -22.10 -11.39
N VAL A 163 12.34 -21.29 -10.36
CA VAL A 163 13.27 -20.16 -10.37
C VAL A 163 14.69 -20.70 -10.15
N GLN A 164 15.41 -20.99 -11.21
CA GLN A 164 16.84 -21.25 -11.12
C GLN A 164 17.53 -20.00 -10.55
N PRO A 165 18.56 -20.17 -9.68
CA PRO A 165 19.39 -19.05 -9.26
C PRO A 165 19.94 -18.34 -10.51
N ALA A 166 19.91 -16.99 -10.50
CA ALA A 166 20.57 -16.22 -11.54
C ALA A 166 22.01 -16.75 -11.64
N LYS A 167 22.44 -17.17 -12.83
CA LYS A 167 23.85 -17.48 -13.07
C LYS A 167 24.61 -16.20 -12.75
N GLU A 168 25.50 -16.24 -11.78
CA GLU A 168 26.46 -15.16 -11.60
C GLU A 168 27.18 -14.98 -12.94
N ALA A 169 27.11 -13.76 -13.47
CA ALA A 169 27.90 -13.40 -14.64
C ALA A 169 29.36 -13.40 -14.19
N ALA A 170 30.15 -14.29 -14.79
CA ALA A 170 31.59 -14.37 -14.62
C ALA A 170 32.27 -13.12 -15.22
#